data_208864269b7451874e4fdbbabb6e3636
#
_entry.id   208864269b7451874e4fdbbabb6e3636
#
_cell.length_a   1.000
_cell.length_b   1.000
_cell.length_c   1.000
_cell.angle_alpha   90.00
_cell.angle_beta   90.00
_cell.angle_gamma   90.00
#
_symmetry.space_group_name_H-M   'P 1'
#
loop_
_entity.id
_entity.type
_entity.pdbx_description
1 polymer ?
#
loop_
_entity_poly.entity_id
_entity_poly.type
_entity_poly.pdbx_seq_one_letter_code
_entity_poly.pdbx_strand_id
1 'polypeptide(L)'
;MKGKEVGAVSAVFMAGLGFYTGNDYLKLGENSRRTYVTGIIDGFHLAFGESPKSLKWITNCTKGKDNFQITAIVDKFLSENPQRWPEPMNVLVYDSLVNICPL
;
A
#
# COMPACT_ATOMS: atom_id res chain seq x y z
N MET A 1 11.97 -14.68 2.36
CA MET A 1 11.72 -14.65 2.30
C MET A 1 12.11 -14.61 2.03
N LYS A 2 12.31 -14.47 2.06
CA LYS A 2 12.34 -14.24 1.87
C LYS A 2 12.06 -13.99 1.61
N GLY A 3 11.57 -13.56 1.61
CA GLY A 3 11.00 -13.35 1.70
C GLY A 3 10.74 -13.58 1.16
N LYS A 4 10.85 -13.38 0.92
CA LYS A 4 10.06 -13.75 0.56
C LYS A 4 9.64 -14.81 0.64
N GLU A 5 10.06 -15.13 0.67
CA GLU A 5 9.46 -16.21 0.71
C GLU A 5 8.35 -16.41 1.41
N VAL A 6 8.38 -15.98 1.93
CA VAL A 6 7.20 -15.73 2.65
C VAL A 6 6.16 -15.08 1.79
N GLY A 7 6.59 -14.27 0.82
CA GLY A 7 5.70 -13.43 0.06
C GLY A 7 4.60 -14.19 -0.69
N ALA A 8 4.97 -15.18 -1.50
CA ALA A 8 3.99 -15.87 -2.34
C ALA A 8 2.98 -16.67 -1.50
N VAL A 9 3.46 -17.36 -0.49
CA VAL A 9 2.58 -18.16 0.37
C VAL A 9 1.65 -17.24 1.15
N SER A 10 2.18 -16.17 1.69
CA SER A 10 1.38 -15.20 2.44
C SER A 10 0.32 -14.54 1.58
N ALA A 11 0.64 -14.23 0.32
CA ALA A 11 -0.31 -13.60 -0.58
C ALA A 11 -1.49 -14.52 -0.87
N VAL A 12 -1.24 -15.81 -1.11
CA VAL A 12 -2.31 -16.77 -1.33
C VAL A 12 -3.19 -16.91 -0.10
N PHE A 13 -2.57 -17.00 1.07
CA PHE A 13 -3.29 -17.12 2.31
C PHE A 13 -4.15 -15.88 2.58
N MET A 14 -3.61 -14.70 2.36
CA MET A 14 -4.32 -13.44 2.57
C MET A 14 -5.51 -13.32 1.64
N ALA A 15 -5.37 -13.74 0.37
CA ALA A 15 -6.48 -13.71 -0.57
C ALA A 15 -7.63 -14.57 -0.07
N GLY A 16 -7.32 -15.72 0.54
CA GLY A 16 -8.32 -16.59 1.15
C GLY A 16 -9.01 -15.97 2.35
N LEU A 17 -8.40 -14.96 2.97
CA LEU A 17 -8.97 -14.21 4.08
C LEU A 17 -9.67 -12.92 3.67
N GLY A 18 -9.83 -12.69 2.37
CA GLY A 18 -10.54 -11.52 1.87
C GLY A 18 -9.72 -10.26 1.72
N PHE A 19 -8.40 -10.35 1.77
CA PHE A 19 -7.55 -9.19 1.53
C PHE A 19 -7.62 -8.77 0.07
N TYR A 20 -7.63 -7.46 -0.18
CA TYR A 20 -7.62 -6.94 -1.54
C TYR A 20 -6.23 -7.11 -2.16
N THR A 21 -6.24 -7.42 -3.46
CA THR A 21 -5.05 -7.36 -4.29
C THR A 21 -5.07 -6.07 -5.10
N GLY A 22 -4.00 -5.83 -5.85
CA GLY A 22 -3.99 -4.72 -6.81
C GLY A 22 -5.10 -4.87 -7.85
N ASN A 23 -5.37 -6.10 -8.31
CA ASN A 23 -6.47 -6.36 -9.25
C ASN A 23 -7.82 -5.95 -8.66
N ASP A 24 -8.07 -6.26 -7.39
CA ASP A 24 -9.32 -5.90 -6.72
C ASP A 24 -9.46 -4.39 -6.61
N TYR A 25 -8.37 -3.73 -6.21
CA TYR A 25 -8.33 -2.28 -6.05
C TYR A 25 -8.65 -1.56 -7.35
N LEU A 26 -8.10 -2.04 -8.46
CA LEU A 26 -8.29 -1.39 -9.76
C LEU A 26 -9.74 -1.48 -10.26
N LYS A 27 -10.54 -2.37 -9.68
CA LYS A 27 -11.96 -2.47 -10.01
C LYS A 27 -12.81 -1.44 -9.26
N LEU A 28 -12.25 -0.77 -8.27
CA LEU A 28 -12.97 0.21 -7.47
C LEU A 28 -13.11 1.52 -8.23
N GLY A 29 -14.20 2.24 -7.96
CA GLY A 29 -14.35 3.60 -8.44
C GLY A 29 -13.40 4.54 -7.69
N GLU A 30 -13.25 5.75 -8.20
CA GLU A 30 -12.29 6.71 -7.69
C GLU A 30 -12.46 7.01 -6.20
N ASN A 31 -13.70 7.26 -5.77
CA ASN A 31 -13.95 7.56 -4.36
C ASN A 31 -13.59 6.38 -3.44
N SER A 32 -13.93 5.17 -3.89
CA SER A 32 -13.63 3.97 -3.11
C SER A 32 -12.13 3.72 -3.03
N ARG A 33 -11.40 4.00 -4.12
CA ARG A 33 -9.95 3.87 -4.10
C ARG A 33 -9.33 4.83 -3.08
N ARG A 34 -9.78 6.09 -3.05
CA ARG A 34 -9.28 7.07 -2.08
C ARG A 34 -9.56 6.64 -0.65
N THR A 35 -10.78 6.16 -0.40
CA THR A 35 -11.15 5.69 0.94
C THR A 35 -10.28 4.51 1.36
N TYR A 36 -10.06 3.58 0.44
CA TYR A 36 -9.25 2.41 0.72
C TYR A 36 -7.80 2.81 1.05
N VAL A 37 -7.19 3.64 0.22
CA VAL A 37 -5.81 4.08 0.44
C VAL A 37 -5.69 4.86 1.75
N THR A 38 -6.65 5.74 2.04
CA THR A 38 -6.65 6.48 3.30
C THR A 38 -6.66 5.53 4.50
N GLY A 39 -7.49 4.49 4.45
CA GLY A 39 -7.55 3.50 5.51
C GLY A 39 -6.27 2.72 5.68
N ILE A 40 -5.59 2.39 4.58
CA ILE A 40 -4.29 1.70 4.63
C ILE A 40 -3.24 2.60 5.28
N ILE A 41 -3.21 3.88 4.92
CA ILE A 41 -2.25 4.83 5.51
C ILE A 41 -2.51 5.00 7.00
N ASP A 42 -3.77 5.12 7.40
CA ASP A 42 -4.13 5.18 8.83
C ASP A 42 -3.66 3.92 9.55
N GLY A 43 -3.83 2.76 8.92
CA GLY A 43 -3.35 1.50 9.47
C GLY A 43 -1.83 1.47 9.64
N PHE A 44 -1.09 2.05 8.70
CA PHE A 44 0.37 2.16 8.82
C PHE A 44 0.76 3.03 10.01
N HIS A 45 0.10 4.15 10.21
CA HIS A 45 0.39 5.01 11.37
C HIS A 45 0.18 4.24 12.68
N LEU A 46 -0.89 3.46 12.75
CA LEU A 46 -1.15 2.64 13.93
C LEU A 46 -0.09 1.55 14.10
N ALA A 47 0.20 0.82 13.02
CA ALA A 47 1.15 -0.29 13.07
C ALA A 47 2.57 0.18 13.38
N PHE A 48 2.95 1.37 12.90
CA PHE A 48 4.29 1.92 13.07
C PHE A 48 4.44 2.71 14.37
N GLY A 49 3.38 2.84 15.14
CA GLY A 49 3.39 3.66 16.35
C GLY A 49 4.42 3.25 17.38
N GLU A 50 4.82 1.97 17.38
CA GLU A 50 5.83 1.47 18.32
C GLU A 50 7.23 1.43 17.72
N SER A 51 7.39 1.92 16.48
CA SER A 51 8.68 2.02 15.82
C SER A 51 8.93 3.48 15.43
N PRO A 52 9.63 4.25 16.27
CA PRO A 52 9.82 5.68 16.02
C PRO A 52 10.38 6.00 14.63
N LYS A 53 11.30 5.17 14.15
CA LYS A 53 11.90 5.39 12.84
C LYS A 53 10.89 5.20 11.72
N SER A 54 10.09 4.14 11.79
CA SER A 54 9.07 3.86 10.77
C SER A 54 7.96 4.88 10.81
N LEU A 55 7.53 5.28 12.00
CA LEU A 55 6.50 6.30 12.16
C LEU A 55 6.97 7.63 11.60
N LYS A 56 8.22 8.00 11.87
CA LYS A 56 8.79 9.23 11.33
C LYS A 56 8.82 9.19 9.80
N TRP A 57 9.19 8.05 9.23
CA TRP A 57 9.25 7.90 7.78
C TRP A 57 7.87 8.10 7.16
N ILE A 58 6.84 7.40 7.64
CA ILE A 58 5.51 7.50 7.04
C ILE A 58 4.92 8.91 7.23
N THR A 59 5.14 9.49 8.40
CA THR A 59 4.67 10.85 8.70
C THR A 59 5.30 11.86 7.75
N ASN A 60 6.62 11.78 7.56
CA ASN A 60 7.33 12.70 6.68
C ASN A 60 6.96 12.47 5.22
N CYS A 61 6.79 11.22 4.81
CA CYS A 61 6.44 10.89 3.43
C CYS A 61 5.07 11.44 3.04
N THR A 62 4.10 11.36 3.96
CA THR A 62 2.73 11.79 3.68
C THR A 62 2.48 13.27 4.01
N LYS A 63 3.44 13.92 4.67
CA LYS A 63 3.28 15.31 5.09
C LYS A 63 3.03 16.23 3.90
N GLY A 64 2.01 17.06 4.03
CA GLY A 64 1.69 18.02 2.98
C GLY A 64 0.97 17.43 1.78
N LYS A 65 0.63 16.15 1.83
CA LYS A 65 -0.11 15.49 0.76
C LYS A 65 -1.50 15.15 1.24
N ASP A 66 -2.51 15.43 0.42
CA ASP A 66 -3.88 15.03 0.73
C ASP A 66 -4.17 13.63 0.16
N ASN A 67 -5.37 13.11 0.43
CA ASN A 67 -5.71 11.77 0.00
C ASN A 67 -5.83 11.65 -1.53
N PHE A 68 -6.14 12.74 -2.23
CA PHE A 68 -6.14 12.72 -3.70
C PHE A 68 -4.73 12.51 -4.25
N GLN A 69 -3.76 13.23 -3.67
CA GLN A 69 -2.37 13.13 -4.11
C GLN A 69 -1.78 11.76 -3.81
N ILE A 70 -2.03 11.24 -2.62
CA ILE A 70 -1.51 9.92 -2.24
C ILE A 70 -2.14 8.84 -3.11
N THR A 71 -3.44 8.91 -3.37
CA THR A 71 -4.11 7.95 -4.24
C THR A 71 -3.53 8.01 -5.66
N ALA A 72 -3.25 9.21 -6.17
CA ALA A 72 -2.65 9.37 -7.49
C ALA A 72 -1.27 8.72 -7.55
N ILE A 73 -0.48 8.82 -6.48
CA ILE A 73 0.83 8.18 -6.39
C ILE A 73 0.69 6.66 -6.46
N VAL A 74 -0.26 6.11 -5.71
CA VAL A 74 -0.52 4.67 -5.71
C VAL A 74 -0.99 4.21 -7.08
N ASP A 75 -1.92 4.94 -7.69
CA ASP A 75 -2.46 4.59 -9.01
C ASP A 75 -1.37 4.62 -10.07
N LYS A 76 -0.48 5.60 -10.01
CA LYS A 76 0.64 5.68 -10.94
C LYS A 76 1.58 4.50 -10.78
N PHE A 77 1.91 4.14 -9.53
CA PHE A 77 2.76 2.99 -9.25
C PHE A 77 2.16 1.72 -9.83
N LEU A 78 0.87 1.51 -9.67
CA LEU A 78 0.19 0.34 -10.23
C LEU A 78 0.23 0.34 -11.75
N SER A 79 -0.01 1.49 -12.38
CA SER A 79 0.00 1.58 -13.85
C SER A 79 1.38 1.24 -14.42
N GLU A 80 2.43 1.52 -13.66
CA GLU A 80 3.81 1.25 -14.09
C GLU A 80 4.29 -0.15 -13.72
N ASN A 81 3.51 -0.89 -12.92
CA ASN A 81 3.92 -2.21 -12.42
C ASN A 81 2.79 -3.23 -12.54
N PRO A 82 2.27 -3.47 -13.77
CA PRO A 82 1.14 -4.38 -13.94
C PRO A 82 1.44 -5.81 -13.51
N GLN A 83 2.70 -6.21 -13.55
CA GLN A 83 3.09 -7.57 -13.13
C GLN A 83 2.88 -7.79 -11.64
N ARG A 84 2.68 -6.71 -10.86
CA ARG A 84 2.51 -6.81 -9.42
C ARG A 84 1.05 -6.78 -8.97
N TRP A 85 0.11 -6.62 -9.88
CA TRP A 85 -1.32 -6.51 -9.52
C TRP A 85 -1.88 -7.70 -8.73
N PRO A 86 -1.38 -8.94 -8.85
CA PRO A 86 -1.85 -10.03 -8.00
C PRO A 86 -1.39 -9.94 -6.54
N GLU A 87 -0.50 -9.04 -6.20
CA GLU A 87 0.03 -8.93 -4.84
C GLU A 87 -0.98 -8.23 -3.89
N PRO A 88 -0.82 -8.42 -2.58
CA PRO A 88 -1.68 -7.76 -1.60
C PRO A 88 -1.58 -6.24 -1.73
N MET A 89 -2.73 -5.57 -1.69
CA MET A 89 -2.79 -4.14 -1.95
C MET A 89 -2.09 -3.30 -0.88
N ASN A 90 -2.10 -3.74 0.38
CA ASN A 90 -1.39 -3.01 1.43
C ASN A 90 0.12 -3.00 1.19
N VAL A 91 0.68 -4.08 0.64
CA VAL A 91 2.09 -4.13 0.26
C VAL A 91 2.35 -3.16 -0.89
N LEU A 92 1.45 -3.12 -1.87
CA LEU A 92 1.58 -2.23 -3.02
C LEU A 92 1.52 -0.75 -2.62
N VAL A 93 0.66 -0.41 -1.66
CA VAL A 93 0.61 0.95 -1.12
C VAL A 93 1.94 1.29 -0.44
N TYR A 94 2.43 0.39 0.40
CA TYR A 94 3.71 0.59 1.08
C TYR A 94 4.83 0.82 0.06
N ASP A 95 4.92 -0.04 -0.94
CA ASP A 95 5.99 0.05 -1.94
C ASP A 95 5.86 1.30 -2.81
N SER A 96 4.64 1.75 -3.10
CA SER A 96 4.46 2.99 -3.85
C SER A 96 5.02 4.19 -3.06
N LEU A 97 4.85 4.18 -1.74
CA LEU A 97 5.39 5.24 -0.89
C LEU A 97 6.92 5.13 -0.76
N VAL A 98 7.46 3.92 -0.65
CA VAL A 98 8.91 3.72 -0.61
C VAL A 98 9.53 4.21 -1.92
N ASN A 99 8.83 4.04 -3.03
CA ASN A 99 9.32 4.47 -4.34
C ASN A 99 9.53 5.99 -4.41
N ILE A 100 8.68 6.77 -3.75
CA ILE A 100 8.80 8.24 -3.75
C ILE A 100 9.55 8.76 -2.51
N CYS A 101 9.57 8.01 -1.44
CA CYS A 101 10.23 8.37 -0.18
C CYS A 101 11.13 7.20 0.25
N PRO A 102 12.30 7.03 -0.38
CA PRO A 102 13.18 5.89 -0.06
C PRO A 102 13.52 5.81 1.42
N LEU A 103 13.64 4.59 1.90
CA LEU A 103 13.94 4.32 3.32
C LEU A 103 15.36 4.73 3.72
#